data_ae3f23e240b2445be79e5e40792dad69
#
_entry.id   ae3f23e240b2445be79e5e40792dad69
#
_cell.length_a   1.000
_cell.length_b   1.000
_cell.length_c   1.000
_cell.angle_alpha   90.00
_cell.angle_beta   90.00
_cell.angle_gamma   90.00
#
_symmetry.space_group_name_H-M   'P 1'
#
loop_
_entity.id
_entity.type
_entity.pdbx_description
1 polymer ?
#
loop_
_entity_poly.entity_id
_entity_poly.type
_entity_poly.pdbx_seq_one_letter_code
_entity_poly.pdbx_strand_id
1 'polypeptide(L)'
;MANLKIKIADNELVADGDHKALSEYKASFLDFVAKRDAFLAGERFELTEVPREEVIAENPQPAPNVKDEVVVIYDNAGIPSIMRRFSLMRNNELFEGGSTVEHPAFVIGGEVYDEIYISVYPNCNINGKPYSLPGMKPWTNVTIDDAANACFSKGDGWHLMTAPEWGLLANISLKNGTLPHGNTDCGHYHADHSEKGIPIESGSPYTLTGTGPATWTHDHTVTGVHDLCGNVYEFVRGIRFKDGEIQIATDNDAALPETDLSKNGSGWSSMAEPMFVDTSHGVVRFTKEKVENDTYEGGRWKDVECSEYTEGMKELAIYPGEPEVFCGIDGTEGERLAVRGGYWGGSSNYGVFCLNGSNPRAYTYTSIGFRSAYFKRKTDN
;
A
#
# COMPACT_ATOMS: atom_id res chain seq x y z
N MET A 1 -1.99 -31.52 3.07
CA MET A 1 -1.57 -30.22 2.53
C MET A 1 -1.42 -30.39 1.03
N ALA A 2 -2.07 -29.58 0.24
CA ALA A 2 -1.95 -29.62 -1.22
C ALA A 2 -0.93 -28.55 -1.63
N ASN A 3 0.09 -28.99 -2.37
CA ASN A 3 1.09 -28.09 -2.95
C ASN A 3 0.63 -27.63 -4.32
N LEU A 4 0.48 -26.33 -4.54
CA LEU A 4 0.27 -25.76 -5.86
C LEU A 4 1.60 -25.26 -6.40
N LYS A 5 2.02 -25.80 -7.56
CA LYS A 5 3.17 -25.33 -8.31
C LYS A 5 2.69 -24.61 -9.56
N ILE A 6 3.02 -23.32 -9.68
CA ILE A 6 2.78 -22.55 -10.90
C ILE A 6 4.13 -22.25 -11.52
N LYS A 7 4.34 -22.69 -12.77
CA LYS A 7 5.55 -22.37 -13.52
C LYS A 7 5.28 -21.17 -14.42
N ILE A 8 6.04 -20.09 -14.21
CA ILE A 8 6.02 -18.90 -15.07
C ILE A 8 7.40 -18.78 -15.69
N ALA A 9 7.50 -19.00 -16.99
CA ALA A 9 8.77 -19.16 -17.71
C ALA A 9 9.60 -20.30 -17.05
N ASP A 10 10.83 -20.04 -16.63
CA ASP A 10 11.69 -21.01 -15.98
C ASP A 10 11.58 -21.03 -14.43
N ASN A 11 10.63 -20.27 -13.88
CA ASN A 11 10.45 -20.13 -12.44
C ASN A 11 9.23 -20.90 -11.94
N GLU A 12 9.35 -21.49 -10.77
CA GLU A 12 8.31 -22.28 -10.10
C GLU A 12 7.81 -21.53 -8.87
N LEU A 13 6.50 -21.20 -8.83
CA LEU A 13 5.83 -20.71 -7.65
C LEU A 13 5.25 -21.89 -6.88
N VAL A 14 5.64 -22.05 -5.62
CA VAL A 14 5.11 -23.11 -4.75
C VAL A 14 4.24 -22.45 -3.68
N ALA A 15 2.97 -22.84 -3.61
CA ALA A 15 2.06 -22.39 -2.57
C ALA A 15 1.47 -23.59 -1.82
N ASP A 16 1.45 -23.50 -0.49
CA ASP A 16 0.79 -24.47 0.38
C ASP A 16 -0.49 -23.88 0.95
N GLY A 17 -1.62 -24.56 0.78
CA GLY A 17 -2.90 -24.05 1.29
C GLY A 17 -4.07 -25.03 1.12
N ASP A 18 -5.29 -24.56 1.38
CA ASP A 18 -6.51 -25.31 1.13
C ASP A 18 -6.68 -25.59 -0.37
N HIS A 19 -6.96 -26.85 -0.71
CA HIS A 19 -7.03 -27.34 -2.08
C HIS A 19 -8.06 -26.62 -2.94
N LYS A 20 -9.18 -26.15 -2.36
CA LYS A 20 -10.25 -25.46 -3.08
C LYS A 20 -9.85 -24.01 -3.40
N ALA A 21 -9.35 -23.29 -2.40
CA ALA A 21 -8.89 -21.90 -2.56
C ALA A 21 -7.71 -21.82 -3.54
N LEU A 22 -6.77 -22.76 -3.48
CA LEU A 22 -5.64 -22.85 -4.42
C LEU A 22 -6.08 -23.19 -5.85
N SER A 23 -7.13 -24.00 -6.01
CA SER A 23 -7.68 -24.34 -7.34
C SER A 23 -8.36 -23.14 -7.98
N GLU A 24 -9.15 -22.39 -7.22
CA GLU A 24 -9.82 -21.17 -7.69
C GLU A 24 -8.81 -20.05 -7.99
N TYR A 25 -7.81 -19.86 -7.13
CA TYR A 25 -6.70 -18.93 -7.39
C TYR A 25 -5.93 -19.30 -8.66
N LYS A 26 -5.61 -20.57 -8.87
CA LYS A 26 -4.94 -21.06 -10.07
C LYS A 26 -5.75 -20.80 -11.34
N ALA A 27 -7.05 -21.07 -11.31
CA ALA A 27 -7.95 -20.83 -12.45
C ALA A 27 -8.01 -19.35 -12.80
N SER A 28 -8.21 -18.48 -11.81
CA SER A 28 -8.23 -17.03 -11.97
C SER A 28 -6.89 -16.48 -12.47
N PHE A 29 -5.78 -16.99 -11.94
CA PHE A 29 -4.43 -16.59 -12.35
C PHE A 29 -4.10 -17.00 -13.78
N LEU A 30 -4.44 -18.24 -14.19
CA LEU A 30 -4.20 -18.71 -15.57
C LEU A 30 -5.08 -17.98 -16.59
N ASP A 31 -6.34 -17.69 -16.26
CA ASP A 31 -7.23 -16.88 -17.07
C ASP A 31 -6.67 -15.45 -17.20
N PHE A 32 -6.20 -14.88 -16.10
CA PHE A 32 -5.52 -13.60 -16.10
C PHE A 32 -4.27 -13.58 -16.99
N VAL A 33 -3.37 -14.57 -16.89
CA VAL A 33 -2.14 -14.64 -17.72
C VAL A 33 -2.51 -14.72 -19.20
N ALA A 34 -3.50 -15.54 -19.56
CA ALA A 34 -3.97 -15.64 -20.94
C ALA A 34 -4.54 -14.32 -21.47
N LYS A 35 -5.38 -13.63 -20.67
CA LYS A 35 -5.92 -12.31 -21.01
C LYS A 35 -4.85 -11.23 -21.13
N ARG A 36 -3.87 -11.22 -20.22
CA ARG A 36 -2.70 -10.34 -20.29
C ARG A 36 -1.91 -10.55 -21.58
N ASP A 37 -1.61 -11.79 -21.91
CA ASP A 37 -0.76 -12.12 -23.06
C ASP A 37 -1.45 -11.74 -24.37
N ALA A 38 -2.75 -11.97 -24.49
CA ALA A 38 -3.55 -11.54 -25.63
C ALA A 38 -3.65 -10.01 -25.72
N PHE A 39 -3.84 -9.31 -24.59
CA PHE A 39 -3.84 -7.84 -24.54
C PHE A 39 -2.49 -7.25 -25.00
N LEU A 40 -1.37 -7.80 -24.51
CA LEU A 40 -0.02 -7.38 -24.91
C LEU A 40 0.26 -7.68 -26.42
N ALA A 41 -0.39 -8.69 -26.99
CA ALA A 41 -0.35 -8.99 -28.41
C ALA A 41 -1.25 -8.07 -29.26
N GLY A 42 -2.00 -7.16 -28.65
CA GLY A 42 -2.91 -6.23 -29.35
C GLY A 42 -4.20 -6.87 -29.84
N GLU A 43 -4.57 -8.03 -29.32
CA GLU A 43 -5.82 -8.71 -29.62
C GLU A 43 -6.99 -7.99 -28.92
N ARG A 44 -8.12 -7.82 -29.66
CA ARG A 44 -9.35 -7.30 -29.07
C ARG A 44 -10.02 -8.40 -28.26
N PHE A 45 -10.28 -8.15 -26.98
CA PHE A 45 -11.16 -9.00 -26.18
C PHE A 45 -12.61 -8.68 -26.47
N GLU A 46 -13.36 -9.66 -26.90
CA GLU A 46 -14.80 -9.70 -26.64
C GLU A 46 -14.97 -10.32 -25.24
N LEU A 47 -15.46 -9.52 -24.29
CA LEU A 47 -15.89 -10.02 -23.00
C LEU A 47 -17.10 -10.91 -23.22
N THR A 48 -16.92 -12.20 -23.24
CA THR A 48 -18.02 -13.11 -22.98
C THR A 48 -18.41 -12.92 -21.53
N GLU A 49 -19.57 -12.30 -21.29
CA GLU A 49 -20.18 -12.31 -19.97
C GLU A 49 -20.25 -13.77 -19.50
N VAL A 50 -19.50 -14.08 -18.45
CA VAL A 50 -19.73 -15.33 -17.72
C VAL A 50 -21.12 -15.17 -17.09
N PRO A 51 -22.10 -16.02 -17.41
CA PRO A 51 -23.45 -15.89 -16.87
C PRO A 51 -23.38 -15.86 -15.34
N ARG A 52 -23.98 -14.84 -14.73
CA ARG A 52 -24.10 -14.67 -13.27
C ARG A 52 -24.97 -15.73 -12.59
N GLU A 53 -25.39 -16.78 -13.26
CA GLU A 53 -26.47 -17.66 -12.83
C GLU A 53 -26.06 -19.10 -12.48
N GLU A 54 -24.86 -19.40 -12.10
CA GLU A 54 -24.56 -20.77 -11.60
C GLU A 54 -23.62 -20.86 -10.40
N VAL A 55 -23.66 -19.92 -9.46
CA VAL A 55 -23.10 -20.13 -8.10
C VAL A 55 -24.15 -19.75 -7.05
N ILE A 56 -25.35 -20.31 -7.15
CA ILE A 56 -26.23 -20.50 -6.00
C ILE A 56 -26.19 -21.99 -5.68
N ALA A 57 -25.06 -22.44 -5.16
CA ALA A 57 -25.02 -23.66 -4.38
C ALA A 57 -25.37 -23.30 -2.93
N GLU A 58 -26.34 -24.02 -2.42
CA GLU A 58 -26.91 -23.99 -1.09
C GLU A 58 -25.98 -23.48 0.00
N ASN A 59 -26.48 -22.47 0.71
CA ASN A 59 -26.00 -21.79 1.89
C ASN A 59 -25.16 -22.68 2.85
N PRO A 60 -23.82 -22.71 2.75
CA PRO A 60 -23.01 -23.21 3.84
C PRO A 60 -23.02 -22.13 4.91
N GLN A 61 -23.31 -22.51 6.16
CA GLN A 61 -23.13 -21.67 7.33
C GLN A 61 -21.79 -20.91 7.21
N PRO A 62 -21.76 -19.61 7.48
CA PRO A 62 -20.50 -18.87 7.39
C PRO A 62 -19.48 -19.52 8.31
N ALA A 63 -18.37 -19.95 7.71
CA ALA A 63 -17.23 -20.39 8.48
C ALA A 63 -16.78 -19.22 9.37
N PRO A 64 -16.50 -19.46 10.65
CA PRO A 64 -16.11 -18.39 11.56
C PRO A 64 -14.79 -17.75 11.07
N ASN A 65 -14.82 -16.46 10.75
CA ASN A 65 -13.67 -15.57 10.53
C ASN A 65 -12.81 -15.78 9.26
N VAL A 66 -13.39 -15.82 8.07
CA VAL A 66 -12.63 -15.45 6.87
C VAL A 66 -12.73 -13.92 6.71
N LYS A 67 -11.91 -13.17 7.48
CA LYS A 67 -11.95 -11.71 7.47
C LYS A 67 -11.25 -11.10 6.24
N ASP A 68 -10.27 -11.78 5.65
CA ASP A 68 -9.44 -11.23 4.57
C ASP A 68 -9.30 -12.21 3.41
N GLU A 69 -9.72 -11.81 2.24
CA GLU A 69 -9.76 -12.64 1.03
C GLU A 69 -9.07 -11.93 -0.14
N VAL A 70 -8.32 -12.70 -0.94
CA VAL A 70 -7.82 -12.21 -2.23
C VAL A 70 -8.91 -12.33 -3.27
N VAL A 71 -9.21 -11.22 -3.92
CA VAL A 71 -10.24 -11.12 -4.96
C VAL A 71 -9.66 -10.50 -6.23
N VAL A 72 -10.33 -10.71 -7.35
CA VAL A 72 -10.01 -10.03 -8.60
C VAL A 72 -11.06 -8.95 -8.85
N ILE A 73 -10.62 -7.71 -8.98
CA ILE A 73 -11.49 -6.58 -9.29
C ILE A 73 -11.12 -6.04 -10.68
N TYR A 74 -12.14 -5.92 -11.54
CA TYR A 74 -11.98 -5.42 -12.89
C TYR A 74 -12.18 -3.91 -12.93
N ASP A 75 -11.40 -3.22 -13.73
CA ASP A 75 -11.59 -1.79 -14.00
C ASP A 75 -12.68 -1.56 -15.05
N ASN A 76 -12.94 -0.29 -15.39
CA ASN A 76 -13.94 0.09 -16.40
C ASN A 76 -13.60 -0.37 -17.83
N ALA A 77 -12.40 -0.86 -18.09
CA ALA A 77 -11.95 -1.46 -19.34
C ALA A 77 -12.00 -3.00 -19.30
N GLY A 78 -12.45 -3.60 -18.19
CA GLY A 78 -12.49 -5.04 -18.01
C GLY A 78 -11.13 -5.67 -17.71
N ILE A 79 -10.13 -4.89 -17.30
CA ILE A 79 -8.79 -5.40 -16.97
C ILE A 79 -8.69 -5.68 -15.47
N PRO A 80 -8.24 -6.88 -15.06
CA PRO A 80 -8.20 -7.30 -13.66
C PRO A 80 -7.04 -6.69 -12.87
N SER A 81 -7.28 -6.49 -11.58
CA SER A 81 -6.25 -6.30 -10.56
C SER A 81 -6.48 -7.31 -9.43
N ILE A 82 -5.40 -7.85 -8.88
CA ILE A 82 -5.45 -8.74 -7.72
C ILE A 82 -5.44 -7.87 -6.47
N MET A 83 -6.52 -7.96 -5.67
CA MET A 83 -6.76 -7.11 -4.51
C MET A 83 -6.93 -7.95 -3.26
N ARG A 84 -6.49 -7.43 -2.10
CA ARG A 84 -6.77 -7.99 -0.78
C ARG A 84 -7.95 -7.23 -0.18
N ARG A 85 -9.00 -7.93 0.22
CA ARG A 85 -10.14 -7.38 0.95
C ARG A 85 -9.78 -7.25 2.43
N PHE A 86 -10.11 -6.11 3.03
CA PHE A 86 -10.04 -5.86 4.46
C PHE A 86 -11.43 -5.50 4.96
N SER A 87 -11.90 -6.22 5.98
CA SER A 87 -13.14 -5.91 6.68
C SER A 87 -12.91 -4.76 7.65
N LEU A 88 -13.97 -3.99 7.91
CA LEU A 88 -13.97 -2.89 8.88
C LEU A 88 -13.28 -3.27 10.19
N MET A 89 -12.34 -2.44 10.59
CA MET A 89 -11.62 -2.53 11.86
C MET A 89 -11.69 -1.21 12.63
N ARG A 90 -11.59 -1.31 13.96
CA ARG A 90 -11.53 -0.17 14.86
C ARG A 90 -10.11 0.03 15.40
N ASN A 91 -9.81 1.23 15.86
CA ASN A 91 -8.48 1.57 16.35
C ASN A 91 -8.01 0.67 17.50
N ASN A 92 -8.89 0.33 18.45
CA ASN A 92 -8.58 -0.58 19.56
C ASN A 92 -8.33 -2.03 19.11
N GLU A 93 -8.70 -2.39 17.90
CA GLU A 93 -8.38 -3.68 17.29
C GLU A 93 -7.02 -3.67 16.60
N LEU A 94 -6.36 -2.51 16.44
CA LEU A 94 -5.14 -2.33 15.68
C LEU A 94 -3.93 -2.00 16.55
N PHE A 95 -4.10 -1.12 17.53
CA PHE A 95 -2.99 -0.69 18.39
C PHE A 95 -3.43 -0.43 19.83
N GLU A 96 -2.48 -0.53 20.74
CA GLU A 96 -2.71 -0.31 22.17
C GLU A 96 -3.12 1.15 22.45
N GLY A 97 -4.15 1.30 23.27
CA GLY A 97 -4.73 2.61 23.62
C GLY A 97 -5.59 3.22 22.53
N GLY A 98 -5.88 2.50 21.44
CA GLY A 98 -6.82 2.93 20.42
C GLY A 98 -8.26 3.03 20.95
N SER A 99 -9.02 3.98 20.43
CA SER A 99 -10.43 4.16 20.73
C SER A 99 -11.30 3.09 20.05
N THR A 100 -12.61 3.10 20.33
CA THR A 100 -13.58 2.21 19.66
C THR A 100 -14.13 2.78 18.36
N VAL A 101 -13.57 3.87 17.84
CA VAL A 101 -13.97 4.46 16.55
C VAL A 101 -13.44 3.59 15.41
N GLU A 102 -14.13 3.65 14.29
CA GLU A 102 -13.73 3.01 13.05
C GLU A 102 -12.40 3.61 12.58
N HIS A 103 -11.46 2.73 12.16
CA HIS A 103 -10.19 3.22 11.60
C HIS A 103 -10.46 4.05 10.34
N PRO A 104 -9.81 5.24 10.16
CA PRO A 104 -10.14 6.17 9.09
C PRO A 104 -10.06 5.56 7.69
N ALA A 105 -9.26 4.53 7.45
CA ALA A 105 -9.23 3.81 6.17
C ALA A 105 -10.62 3.35 5.68
N PHE A 106 -11.58 3.18 6.58
CA PHE A 106 -12.94 2.72 6.29
C PHE A 106 -13.97 3.84 6.28
N VAL A 107 -13.58 5.10 6.49
CA VAL A 107 -14.49 6.26 6.51
C VAL A 107 -14.19 7.12 5.29
N ILE A 108 -15.11 7.18 4.32
CA ILE A 108 -14.90 7.86 3.03
C ILE A 108 -16.13 8.72 2.74
N GLY A 109 -15.94 10.04 2.57
CA GLY A 109 -17.04 10.98 2.35
C GLY A 109 -18.00 11.07 3.54
N GLY A 110 -17.51 10.82 4.74
CA GLY A 110 -18.32 10.76 5.97
C GLY A 110 -19.14 9.47 6.11
N GLU A 111 -18.99 8.51 5.21
CA GLU A 111 -19.68 7.22 5.25
C GLU A 111 -18.72 6.11 5.68
N VAL A 112 -19.18 5.24 6.59
CA VAL A 112 -18.44 4.06 7.03
C VAL A 112 -18.66 2.91 6.04
N TYR A 113 -17.58 2.30 5.57
CA TYR A 113 -17.58 1.15 4.68
C TYR A 113 -17.23 -0.13 5.44
N ASP A 114 -17.99 -1.21 5.21
CA ASP A 114 -17.76 -2.50 5.85
C ASP A 114 -16.49 -3.19 5.33
N GLU A 115 -16.02 -2.78 4.15
CA GLU A 115 -14.84 -3.36 3.49
C GLU A 115 -14.16 -2.37 2.53
N ILE A 116 -12.84 -2.51 2.43
CA ILE A 116 -11.99 -1.86 1.43
C ILE A 116 -11.06 -2.89 0.80
N TYR A 117 -10.44 -2.51 -0.31
CA TYR A 117 -9.58 -3.40 -1.08
C TYR A 117 -8.26 -2.72 -1.39
N ILE A 118 -7.15 -3.36 -1.09
CA ILE A 118 -5.80 -2.85 -1.35
C ILE A 118 -5.12 -3.78 -2.35
N SER A 119 -4.41 -3.22 -3.32
CA SER A 119 -3.60 -3.97 -4.28
C SER A 119 -2.64 -4.91 -3.56
N VAL A 120 -2.69 -6.20 -3.92
CA VAL A 120 -1.76 -7.21 -3.36
C VAL A 120 -0.32 -6.87 -3.73
N TYR A 121 -0.09 -6.31 -4.91
CA TYR A 121 1.24 -5.98 -5.44
C TYR A 121 1.37 -4.49 -5.74
N PRO A 122 2.59 -3.90 -5.66
CA PRO A 122 2.87 -2.60 -6.25
C PRO A 122 2.41 -2.59 -7.71
N ASN A 123 1.85 -1.47 -8.17
CA ASN A 123 1.27 -1.46 -9.51
C ASN A 123 2.33 -1.52 -10.60
N CYS A 124 2.04 -2.28 -11.65
CA CYS A 124 2.72 -2.22 -12.94
C CYS A 124 1.96 -1.31 -13.91
N ASN A 125 2.66 -0.85 -14.95
CA ASN A 125 2.07 -0.04 -16.01
C ASN A 125 1.63 -0.93 -17.18
N ILE A 126 0.36 -0.89 -17.54
CA ILE A 126 -0.13 -1.44 -18.80
C ILE A 126 -0.90 -0.34 -19.53
N ASN A 127 -0.32 0.18 -20.61
CA ASN A 127 -0.89 1.24 -21.44
C ASN A 127 -1.31 2.49 -20.64
N GLY A 128 -0.50 2.92 -19.69
CA GLY A 128 -0.75 4.11 -18.88
C GLY A 128 -1.74 3.92 -17.74
N LYS A 129 -2.16 2.69 -17.46
CA LYS A 129 -3.02 2.35 -16.32
C LYS A 129 -2.30 1.45 -15.32
N PRO A 130 -2.59 1.58 -14.01
CA PRO A 130 -1.95 0.83 -12.94
C PRO A 130 -2.70 -0.47 -12.65
N TYR A 131 -1.98 -1.59 -12.60
CA TYR A 131 -2.57 -2.89 -12.27
C TYR A 131 -1.75 -3.63 -11.22
N SER A 132 -2.44 -4.25 -10.27
CA SER A 132 -1.87 -5.11 -9.24
C SER A 132 -1.72 -6.52 -9.77
N LEU A 133 -0.50 -6.88 -10.18
CA LEU A 133 -0.19 -8.16 -10.82
C LEU A 133 1.14 -8.72 -10.34
N PRO A 134 1.26 -10.05 -10.15
CA PRO A 134 2.53 -10.68 -9.79
C PRO A 134 3.48 -10.76 -10.98
N GLY A 135 4.77 -10.82 -10.70
CA GLY A 135 5.80 -11.05 -11.72
C GLY A 135 5.98 -9.90 -12.71
N MET A 136 5.61 -8.68 -12.33
CA MET A 136 5.69 -7.50 -13.18
C MET A 136 6.74 -6.52 -12.65
N LYS A 137 7.26 -5.68 -13.55
CA LYS A 137 8.09 -4.55 -13.16
C LYS A 137 7.23 -3.49 -12.46
N PRO A 138 7.59 -3.02 -11.26
CA PRO A 138 6.89 -1.92 -10.62
C PRO A 138 6.87 -0.66 -11.48
N TRP A 139 5.74 0.05 -11.51
CA TRP A 139 5.64 1.34 -12.19
C TRP A 139 6.25 2.43 -11.33
N THR A 140 7.34 3.01 -11.82
CA THR A 140 8.11 4.08 -11.16
C THR A 140 8.25 5.30 -12.08
N ASN A 141 8.97 6.33 -11.64
CA ASN A 141 9.16 7.59 -12.39
C ASN A 141 7.86 8.33 -12.71
N VAL A 142 6.93 8.36 -11.78
CA VAL A 142 5.69 9.11 -11.86
C VAL A 142 5.61 10.10 -10.70
N THR A 143 4.89 11.20 -10.87
CA THR A 143 4.53 12.07 -9.74
C THR A 143 3.37 11.48 -8.96
N ILE A 144 3.17 11.93 -7.72
CA ILE A 144 2.00 11.49 -6.94
C ILE A 144 0.68 11.85 -7.64
N ASP A 145 0.62 13.01 -8.31
CA ASP A 145 -0.57 13.46 -9.02
C ASP A 145 -0.85 12.59 -10.25
N ASP A 146 0.20 12.21 -11.02
CA ASP A 146 0.06 11.28 -12.14
C ASP A 146 -0.37 9.89 -11.67
N ALA A 147 0.20 9.40 -10.57
CA ALA A 147 -0.18 8.12 -9.96
C ALA A 147 -1.65 8.12 -9.51
N ALA A 148 -2.10 9.19 -8.83
CA ALA A 148 -3.49 9.34 -8.40
C ALA A 148 -4.45 9.38 -9.59
N ASN A 149 -4.15 10.21 -10.60
CA ASN A 149 -4.96 10.32 -11.82
C ASN A 149 -5.04 8.99 -12.59
N ALA A 150 -3.92 8.27 -12.67
CA ALA A 150 -3.90 6.95 -13.29
C ALA A 150 -4.80 5.95 -12.53
N CYS A 151 -4.78 5.96 -11.19
CA CYS A 151 -5.66 5.12 -10.38
C CYS A 151 -7.14 5.49 -10.59
N PHE A 152 -7.49 6.77 -10.52
CA PHE A 152 -8.86 7.25 -10.75
C PHE A 152 -9.38 6.90 -12.16
N SER A 153 -8.50 6.88 -13.16
CA SER A 153 -8.87 6.53 -14.54
C SER A 153 -9.38 5.09 -14.72
N LYS A 154 -9.18 4.21 -13.73
CA LYS A 154 -9.69 2.83 -13.73
C LYS A 154 -11.21 2.76 -13.52
N GLY A 155 -11.82 3.80 -12.98
CA GLY A 155 -13.25 3.88 -12.72
C GLY A 155 -13.61 4.22 -11.30
N ASP A 156 -14.88 4.23 -11.00
CA ASP A 156 -15.40 4.63 -9.70
C ASP A 156 -14.89 3.75 -8.57
N GLY A 157 -14.55 4.36 -7.43
CA GLY A 157 -13.97 3.71 -6.27
C GLY A 157 -12.47 3.39 -6.35
N TRP A 158 -11.87 3.39 -7.55
CA TRP A 158 -10.43 3.21 -7.71
C TRP A 158 -9.66 4.47 -7.31
N HIS A 159 -8.59 4.32 -6.54
CA HIS A 159 -7.76 5.43 -6.07
C HIS A 159 -6.33 4.99 -5.80
N LEU A 160 -5.43 5.96 -5.67
CA LEU A 160 -4.07 5.73 -5.14
C LEU A 160 -4.18 5.40 -3.65
N MET A 161 -3.53 4.33 -3.20
CA MET A 161 -3.51 3.96 -1.79
C MET A 161 -3.22 5.17 -0.89
N THR A 162 -4.00 5.30 0.16
CA THR A 162 -3.97 6.45 1.06
C THR A 162 -3.09 6.23 2.28
N ALA A 163 -2.78 7.29 3.01
CA ALA A 163 -2.02 7.20 4.25
C ALA A 163 -2.72 6.38 5.34
N PRO A 164 -4.06 6.51 5.57
CA PRO A 164 -4.78 5.63 6.47
C PRO A 164 -4.74 4.15 6.06
N GLU A 165 -4.85 3.84 4.77
CA GLU A 165 -4.77 2.45 4.27
C GLU A 165 -3.37 1.86 4.46
N TRP A 166 -2.31 2.65 4.28
CA TRP A 166 -0.96 2.22 4.65
C TRP A 166 -0.85 1.97 6.16
N GLY A 167 -1.37 2.91 6.97
CA GLY A 167 -1.38 2.80 8.42
C GLY A 167 -2.10 1.54 8.91
N LEU A 168 -3.25 1.20 8.30
CA LEU A 168 -3.98 -0.03 8.56
C LEU A 168 -3.08 -1.26 8.37
N LEU A 169 -2.40 -1.38 7.21
CA LEU A 169 -1.50 -2.51 6.92
C LEU A 169 -0.32 -2.60 7.89
N ALA A 170 0.31 -1.47 8.19
CA ALA A 170 1.43 -1.42 9.12
C ALA A 170 1.03 -1.86 10.53
N ASN A 171 -0.11 -1.36 11.02
CA ASN A 171 -0.65 -1.71 12.33
C ASN A 171 -1.09 -3.19 12.42
N ILE A 172 -1.71 -3.73 11.38
CA ILE A 172 -2.04 -5.17 11.30
C ILE A 172 -0.76 -6.00 11.39
N SER A 173 0.26 -5.66 10.61
CA SER A 173 1.53 -6.40 10.59
C SER A 173 2.22 -6.38 11.96
N LEU A 174 2.28 -5.21 12.59
CA LEU A 174 2.89 -5.06 13.91
C LEU A 174 2.13 -5.86 14.98
N LYS A 175 0.80 -5.71 15.02
CA LYS A 175 -0.05 -6.42 15.98
C LYS A 175 0.06 -7.93 15.87
N ASN A 176 0.15 -8.44 14.65
CA ASN A 176 0.25 -9.88 14.40
C ASN A 176 1.68 -10.43 14.54
N GLY A 177 2.69 -9.56 14.72
CA GLY A 177 4.10 -9.96 14.72
C GLY A 177 4.59 -10.43 13.34
N THR A 178 3.99 -9.92 12.27
CA THR A 178 4.28 -10.28 10.88
C THR A 178 4.79 -9.08 10.09
N LEU A 179 5.69 -8.28 10.71
CA LEU A 179 6.34 -7.18 10.01
C LEU A 179 7.00 -7.70 8.72
N PRO A 180 6.64 -7.15 7.56
CA PRO A 180 7.09 -7.71 6.29
C PRO A 180 8.58 -7.51 6.08
N HIS A 181 9.27 -8.56 5.69
CA HIS A 181 10.58 -8.49 5.06
C HIS A 181 10.43 -7.99 3.61
N GLY A 182 11.55 -7.78 2.89
CA GLY A 182 11.47 -7.34 1.51
C GLY A 182 12.83 -7.18 0.84
N ASN A 183 12.80 -6.73 -0.40
CA ASN A 183 14.02 -6.41 -1.14
C ASN A 183 14.66 -5.14 -0.57
N THR A 184 15.54 -5.28 0.39
CA THR A 184 16.27 -4.19 1.04
C THR A 184 17.78 -4.23 0.76
N ASP A 185 18.25 -5.27 0.04
CA ASP A 185 19.65 -5.41 -0.38
C ASP A 185 19.74 -6.08 -1.75
N CYS A 186 19.54 -5.27 -2.82
CA CYS A 186 19.78 -5.66 -4.22
C CYS A 186 19.17 -7.02 -4.61
N GLY A 187 17.89 -7.19 -4.36
CA GLY A 187 17.12 -8.40 -4.68
C GLY A 187 16.93 -9.35 -3.51
N HIS A 188 17.51 -9.06 -2.35
CA HIS A 188 17.48 -9.90 -1.14
C HIS A 188 16.95 -9.12 0.07
N TYR A 189 16.56 -9.87 1.09
CA TYR A 189 16.38 -9.31 2.42
C TYR A 189 17.74 -9.17 3.12
N HIS A 190 18.05 -7.98 3.65
CA HIS A 190 19.36 -7.65 4.20
C HIS A 190 19.81 -8.55 5.36
N ALA A 191 18.87 -9.05 6.18
CA ALA A 191 19.20 -9.89 7.34
C ALA A 191 19.26 -11.38 7.00
N ASP A 192 18.66 -11.81 5.88
CA ASP A 192 18.72 -13.19 5.39
C ASP A 192 18.70 -13.22 3.85
N HIS A 193 19.87 -13.35 3.25
CA HIS A 193 20.02 -13.40 1.79
C HIS A 193 19.46 -14.69 1.14
N SER A 194 19.00 -15.67 1.91
CA SER A 194 18.22 -16.78 1.38
C SER A 194 16.82 -16.35 0.93
N GLU A 195 16.29 -15.29 1.53
CA GLU A 195 15.06 -14.61 1.12
C GLU A 195 15.38 -13.65 -0.03
N LYS A 196 14.86 -13.95 -1.22
CA LYS A 196 15.11 -13.19 -2.43
C LYS A 196 13.93 -13.18 -3.37
N GLY A 197 13.80 -12.10 -4.15
CA GLY A 197 12.89 -11.99 -5.27
C GLY A 197 13.58 -12.26 -6.62
N ILE A 198 12.80 -12.32 -7.68
CA ILE A 198 13.29 -12.47 -9.05
C ILE A 198 13.66 -11.08 -9.58
N PRO A 199 14.91 -10.84 -10.02
CA PRO A 199 15.29 -9.55 -10.61
C PRO A 199 14.46 -9.21 -11.86
N ILE A 200 14.15 -7.94 -12.09
CA ILE A 200 13.43 -7.48 -13.30
C ILE A 200 14.22 -7.74 -14.59
N GLU A 201 15.56 -7.80 -14.50
CA GLU A 201 16.51 -8.16 -15.55
C GLU A 201 17.83 -8.56 -14.89
N SER A 202 18.70 -9.23 -15.63
CA SER A 202 19.99 -9.68 -15.10
C SER A 202 20.82 -8.53 -14.53
N GLY A 203 21.22 -8.63 -13.26
CA GLY A 203 22.00 -7.62 -12.55
C GLY A 203 21.19 -6.42 -12.03
N SER A 204 19.87 -6.42 -12.21
CA SER A 204 19.02 -5.39 -11.63
C SER A 204 18.90 -5.55 -10.11
N PRO A 205 18.93 -4.44 -9.34
CA PRO A 205 18.66 -4.49 -7.91
C PRO A 205 17.16 -4.57 -7.60
N TYR A 206 16.30 -4.29 -8.59
CA TYR A 206 14.84 -4.37 -8.45
C TYR A 206 14.35 -5.79 -8.68
N THR A 207 13.30 -6.19 -7.96
CA THR A 207 12.61 -7.46 -8.15
C THR A 207 11.26 -7.28 -8.83
N LEU A 208 10.83 -8.30 -9.54
CA LEU A 208 9.46 -8.41 -10.03
C LEU A 208 8.50 -8.50 -8.83
N THR A 209 7.33 -7.88 -8.97
CA THR A 209 6.31 -7.79 -7.91
C THR A 209 5.90 -9.17 -7.40
N GLY A 210 5.83 -9.33 -6.07
CA GLY A 210 5.33 -10.54 -5.43
C GLY A 210 6.17 -11.80 -5.68
N THR A 211 7.45 -11.67 -6.02
CA THR A 211 8.33 -12.82 -6.25
C THR A 211 9.17 -13.22 -5.05
N GLY A 212 9.09 -12.44 -3.97
CA GLY A 212 9.69 -12.80 -2.69
C GLY A 212 8.90 -13.88 -1.95
N PRO A 213 9.47 -14.47 -0.88
CA PRO A 213 8.79 -15.45 -0.03
C PRO A 213 7.60 -14.85 0.72
N ALA A 214 6.79 -15.69 1.37
CA ALA A 214 5.63 -15.25 2.14
C ALA A 214 5.98 -14.27 3.28
N THR A 215 7.18 -14.33 3.83
CA THR A 215 7.70 -13.36 4.81
C THR A 215 7.76 -11.91 4.29
N TRP A 216 7.68 -11.71 2.96
CA TRP A 216 7.62 -10.39 2.32
C TRP A 216 6.20 -9.82 2.22
N THR A 217 5.25 -10.44 2.90
CA THR A 217 3.86 -9.97 2.96
C THR A 217 3.48 -9.49 4.36
N HIS A 218 2.45 -8.66 4.45
CA HIS A 218 1.96 -8.05 5.69
C HIS A 218 1.50 -9.07 6.75
N ASP A 219 1.15 -10.29 6.37
CA ASP A 219 0.63 -11.35 7.24
C ASP A 219 1.44 -12.65 7.16
N HIS A 220 2.59 -12.64 6.47
CA HIS A 220 3.46 -13.78 6.20
C HIS A 220 2.73 -14.97 5.54
N THR A 221 1.68 -14.68 4.76
CA THR A 221 0.99 -15.68 3.94
C THR A 221 1.19 -15.44 2.46
N VAL A 222 1.04 -16.47 1.63
CA VAL A 222 1.16 -16.36 0.17
C VAL A 222 0.06 -15.48 -0.46
N THR A 223 -0.98 -15.17 0.29
CA THR A 223 -2.11 -14.32 -0.13
C THR A 223 -2.04 -12.93 0.49
N GLY A 224 -1.01 -12.64 1.26
CA GLY A 224 -0.80 -11.33 1.88
C GLY A 224 -0.48 -10.22 0.88
N VAL A 225 -0.51 -8.98 1.35
CA VAL A 225 -0.07 -7.82 0.56
C VAL A 225 1.45 -7.80 0.52
N HIS A 226 2.01 -7.92 -0.68
CA HIS A 226 3.45 -8.05 -0.95
C HIS A 226 4.18 -6.70 -1.05
N ASP A 227 5.49 -6.76 -0.85
CA ASP A 227 6.45 -5.69 -1.17
C ASP A 227 6.18 -4.36 -0.44
N LEU A 228 5.62 -4.40 0.78
CA LEU A 228 5.46 -3.23 1.64
C LEU A 228 6.78 -2.77 2.28
N CYS A 229 7.82 -3.60 2.18
CA CYS A 229 9.16 -3.32 2.64
C CYS A 229 10.14 -3.43 1.48
N GLY A 230 10.90 -2.37 1.22
CA GLY A 230 11.94 -2.37 0.19
C GLY A 230 11.43 -2.39 -1.25
N ASN A 231 12.25 -2.81 -2.18
CA ASN A 231 12.07 -2.79 -3.63
C ASN A 231 11.90 -1.37 -4.19
N VAL A 232 10.75 -0.75 -4.01
CA VAL A 232 10.48 0.65 -4.34
C VAL A 232 9.71 1.33 -3.21
N TYR A 233 10.04 2.58 -2.91
CA TYR A 233 9.16 3.42 -2.10
C TYR A 233 7.78 3.53 -2.73
N GLU A 234 6.76 3.71 -1.92
CA GLU A 234 5.41 3.92 -2.42
C GLU A 234 4.85 5.26 -1.97
N PHE A 235 4.31 6.03 -2.93
CA PHE A 235 3.48 7.18 -2.60
C PHE A 235 2.22 6.76 -1.85
N VAL A 236 1.86 7.54 -0.84
CA VAL A 236 0.58 7.46 -0.15
C VAL A 236 -0.13 8.80 -0.26
N ARG A 237 -1.42 8.79 -0.65
CA ARG A 237 -2.22 10.00 -0.81
C ARG A 237 -2.87 10.41 0.51
N GLY A 238 -3.10 11.71 0.71
CA GLY A 238 -3.85 12.22 1.87
C GLY A 238 -3.00 12.54 3.10
N ILE A 239 -1.69 12.63 2.95
CA ILE A 239 -0.79 13.19 3.96
C ILE A 239 0.24 14.09 3.31
N ARG A 240 0.58 15.19 3.97
CA ARG A 240 1.69 16.08 3.61
C ARG A 240 2.28 16.76 4.85
N PHE A 241 3.50 17.27 4.68
CA PHE A 241 4.15 18.19 5.60
C PHE A 241 4.15 19.56 4.94
N LYS A 242 3.42 20.52 5.51
CA LYS A 242 3.29 21.87 4.95
C LYS A 242 3.79 22.89 5.96
N ASP A 243 4.91 23.56 5.64
CA ASP A 243 5.55 24.52 6.53
C ASP A 243 5.76 23.93 7.95
N GLY A 244 6.20 22.66 8.01
CA GLY A 244 6.41 21.87 9.21
C GLY A 244 5.14 21.24 9.82
N GLU A 245 3.93 21.64 9.41
CA GLU A 245 2.69 21.03 9.90
C GLU A 245 2.38 19.70 9.20
N ILE A 246 1.93 18.71 9.99
CA ILE A 246 1.33 17.48 9.43
C ILE A 246 -0.10 17.79 9.03
N GLN A 247 -0.38 17.77 7.73
CA GLN A 247 -1.72 17.95 7.19
C GLN A 247 -2.21 16.68 6.51
N ILE A 248 -3.50 16.40 6.67
CA ILE A 248 -4.16 15.21 6.19
C ILE A 248 -5.42 15.54 5.38
N ALA A 249 -5.85 14.63 4.53
CA ALA A 249 -7.27 14.60 4.15
C ALA A 249 -8.08 14.06 5.33
N THR A 250 -9.30 14.57 5.52
CA THR A 250 -10.19 14.08 6.58
C THR A 250 -10.48 12.60 6.33
N ASP A 251 -10.39 11.79 7.37
CA ASP A 251 -10.63 10.35 7.30
C ASP A 251 -9.89 9.73 6.09
N ASN A 252 -10.61 9.04 5.20
CA ASN A 252 -10.07 8.52 3.95
C ASN A 252 -10.58 9.27 2.70
N ASP A 253 -10.92 10.54 2.82
CA ASP A 253 -11.41 11.35 1.67
C ASP A 253 -10.34 11.53 0.58
N ALA A 254 -9.10 11.20 0.88
CA ALA A 254 -8.06 11.03 -0.13
C ALA A 254 -8.39 9.95 -1.18
N ALA A 255 -9.30 9.03 -0.90
CA ALA A 255 -9.81 8.04 -1.85
C ALA A 255 -10.77 8.63 -2.89
N LEU A 256 -11.27 9.85 -2.69
CA LEU A 256 -12.23 10.50 -3.55
C LEU A 256 -11.54 11.37 -4.62
N PRO A 257 -11.87 11.24 -5.91
CA PRO A 257 -11.33 12.10 -6.96
C PRO A 257 -11.76 13.56 -6.81
N GLU A 258 -12.92 13.83 -6.20
CA GLU A 258 -13.46 15.16 -5.93
C GLU A 258 -12.74 15.91 -4.80
N THR A 259 -11.97 15.21 -3.94
CA THR A 259 -11.17 15.85 -2.88
C THR A 259 -9.95 16.53 -3.47
N ASP A 260 -9.96 17.87 -3.48
CA ASP A 260 -8.87 18.68 -4.01
C ASP A 260 -7.65 18.64 -3.09
N LEU A 261 -6.74 17.72 -3.36
CA LEU A 261 -5.45 17.59 -2.68
C LEU A 261 -4.29 18.19 -3.51
N SER A 262 -4.56 19.13 -4.41
CA SER A 262 -3.52 19.96 -5.03
C SER A 262 -2.75 20.77 -3.98
N LYS A 263 -1.63 21.38 -4.35
CA LYS A 263 -0.77 22.13 -3.43
C LYS A 263 -1.55 23.17 -2.60
N ASN A 264 -2.54 23.82 -3.19
CA ASN A 264 -3.38 24.84 -2.54
C ASN A 264 -4.83 24.38 -2.42
N GLY A 265 -5.08 23.08 -2.54
CA GLY A 265 -6.41 22.50 -2.51
C GLY A 265 -7.09 22.63 -1.14
N SER A 266 -8.41 22.64 -1.17
CA SER A 266 -9.25 22.78 0.04
C SER A 266 -9.44 21.48 0.82
N GLY A 267 -8.97 20.33 0.29
CA GLY A 267 -9.11 19.02 0.93
C GLY A 267 -8.08 18.74 2.03
N TRP A 268 -7.20 19.69 2.33
CA TRP A 268 -6.21 19.55 3.39
C TRP A 268 -6.70 20.13 4.71
N SER A 269 -6.50 19.40 5.80
CA SER A 269 -6.83 19.80 7.17
C SER A 269 -5.65 19.51 8.09
N SER A 270 -5.54 20.25 9.19
CA SER A 270 -4.73 19.86 10.33
C SER A 270 -5.27 18.55 10.91
N MET A 271 -4.41 17.76 11.55
CA MET A 271 -4.88 16.64 12.38
C MET A 271 -5.81 17.16 13.50
N ALA A 272 -6.67 16.28 14.03
CA ALA A 272 -7.57 16.63 15.13
C ALA A 272 -6.80 17.21 16.34
N GLU A 273 -5.65 16.66 16.64
CA GLU A 273 -4.61 17.26 17.47
C GLU A 273 -3.49 17.72 16.55
N PRO A 274 -3.35 19.05 16.28
CA PRO A 274 -2.32 19.55 15.38
C PRO A 274 -0.91 19.14 15.82
N MET A 275 -0.15 18.61 14.88
CA MET A 275 1.22 18.17 15.09
C MET A 275 2.15 18.82 14.07
N PHE A 276 3.30 19.24 14.55
CA PHE A 276 4.35 19.88 13.76
C PHE A 276 5.64 19.07 13.85
N VAL A 277 6.48 19.24 12.86
CA VAL A 277 7.82 18.65 12.82
C VAL A 277 8.81 19.74 13.18
N ASP A 278 9.69 19.46 14.12
CA ASP A 278 10.87 20.25 14.46
C ASP A 278 12.12 19.48 13.99
N THR A 279 12.87 20.08 13.08
CA THR A 279 14.13 19.55 12.54
C THR A 279 15.34 20.43 12.90
N SER A 280 15.15 21.41 13.80
CA SER A 280 16.19 22.38 14.15
C SER A 280 17.23 21.87 15.16
N HIS A 281 17.08 20.63 15.68
CA HIS A 281 17.91 20.08 16.75
C HIS A 281 18.76 18.87 16.32
N GLY A 282 18.89 18.60 15.01
CA GLY A 282 19.69 17.47 14.48
C GLY A 282 19.01 16.11 14.63
N VAL A 283 17.74 16.08 15.01
CA VAL A 283 16.86 14.92 15.04
C VAL A 283 15.45 15.32 14.60
N VAL A 284 14.67 14.36 14.11
CA VAL A 284 13.26 14.59 13.88
C VAL A 284 12.53 14.63 15.22
N ARG A 285 11.79 15.68 15.48
CA ARG A 285 10.93 15.80 16.66
C ARG A 285 9.51 16.12 16.26
N PHE A 286 8.52 15.46 16.86
CA PHE A 286 7.12 15.83 16.74
C PHE A 286 6.69 16.66 17.93
N THR A 287 6.05 17.81 17.68
CA THR A 287 5.67 18.81 18.69
C THR A 287 4.26 19.36 18.41
N LYS A 288 3.60 19.88 19.45
CA LYS A 288 2.30 20.56 19.35
C LYS A 288 2.43 22.04 18.97
N GLU A 289 3.64 22.57 18.98
CA GLU A 289 3.91 23.96 18.64
C GLU A 289 4.63 24.07 17.29
N LYS A 290 4.23 25.05 16.48
CA LYS A 290 4.89 25.33 15.21
C LYS A 290 6.30 25.87 15.48
N VAL A 291 7.28 25.29 14.77
CA VAL A 291 8.68 25.69 14.82
C VAL A 291 9.12 26.13 13.42
N GLU A 292 9.98 27.14 13.35
CA GLU A 292 10.66 27.49 12.10
C GLU A 292 11.83 26.51 11.88
N ASN A 293 11.77 25.79 10.74
CA ASN A 293 12.78 24.85 10.34
C ASN A 293 13.58 25.39 9.15
N ASP A 294 14.89 25.17 9.14
CA ASP A 294 15.80 25.57 8.08
C ASP A 294 16.54 24.38 7.42
N THR A 295 16.25 23.18 7.89
CA THR A 295 16.94 21.96 7.46
C THR A 295 16.00 20.77 7.34
N TYR A 296 16.47 19.75 6.63
CA TYR A 296 15.96 18.39 6.64
C TYR A 296 16.67 17.60 7.74
N GLU A 297 15.93 16.75 8.43
CA GLU A 297 16.49 15.76 9.33
C GLU A 297 15.99 14.36 9.02
N GLY A 298 16.84 13.36 9.26
CA GLY A 298 16.51 11.96 9.09
C GLY A 298 17.38 11.07 9.95
N GLY A 299 16.75 10.06 10.52
CA GLY A 299 17.37 9.08 11.39
C GLY A 299 16.54 7.82 11.47
N ARG A 300 16.62 7.12 12.58
CA ARG A 300 15.76 5.97 12.88
C ARG A 300 14.64 6.36 13.81
N TRP A 301 13.52 5.64 13.76
CA TRP A 301 12.41 5.92 14.67
C TRP A 301 12.80 5.95 16.16
N LYS A 302 13.76 5.12 16.60
CA LYS A 302 14.25 5.14 17.97
C LYS A 302 14.92 6.43 18.40
N ASP A 303 15.38 7.23 17.44
CA ASP A 303 16.07 8.51 17.65
C ASP A 303 15.09 9.70 17.49
N VAL A 304 13.83 9.43 17.06
CA VAL A 304 12.79 10.45 16.92
C VAL A 304 12.25 10.84 18.29
N GLU A 305 12.18 12.13 18.54
CA GLU A 305 11.62 12.67 19.78
C GLU A 305 10.13 12.99 19.61
N CYS A 306 9.32 12.50 20.51
CA CYS A 306 7.90 12.83 20.62
C CYS A 306 7.42 12.62 22.05
N SER A 307 6.77 13.62 22.63
CA SER A 307 6.24 13.49 24.00
C SER A 307 5.05 12.50 24.05
N GLU A 308 4.26 12.45 23.00
CA GLU A 308 3.11 11.58 22.87
C GLU A 308 2.76 11.41 21.39
N TYR A 309 2.66 10.17 20.94
CA TYR A 309 2.11 9.83 19.63
C TYR A 309 0.59 9.78 19.72
N THR A 310 -0.07 10.75 19.11
CA THR A 310 -1.55 10.85 19.12
C THR A 310 -2.20 9.65 18.42
N GLU A 311 -3.49 9.43 18.65
CA GLU A 311 -4.24 8.38 17.97
C GLU A 311 -4.18 8.57 16.45
N GLY A 312 -4.39 9.80 15.93
CA GLY A 312 -4.29 10.09 14.51
C GLY A 312 -2.91 9.81 13.92
N MET A 313 -1.81 9.99 14.67
CA MET A 313 -0.48 9.57 14.22
C MET A 313 -0.36 8.04 14.11
N LYS A 314 -0.94 7.31 15.06
CA LYS A 314 -0.96 5.84 15.06
C LYS A 314 -1.79 5.28 13.91
N GLU A 315 -2.93 5.89 13.60
CA GLU A 315 -3.77 5.57 12.45
C GLU A 315 -3.01 5.64 11.11
N LEU A 316 -2.02 6.53 11.02
CA LEU A 316 -1.18 6.73 9.83
C LEU A 316 0.18 5.99 9.91
N ALA A 317 0.40 5.18 10.94
CA ALA A 317 1.69 4.56 11.26
C ALA A 317 2.84 5.60 11.32
N ILE A 318 2.60 6.74 11.97
CA ILE A 318 3.59 7.78 12.27
C ILE A 318 4.00 7.64 13.75
N TYR A 319 4.66 6.54 14.05
CA TYR A 319 5.22 6.26 15.38
C TYR A 319 6.23 5.09 15.26
N PRO A 320 7.05 4.81 16.29
CA PRO A 320 8.16 3.84 16.22
C PRO A 320 7.69 2.37 16.31
N GLY A 321 6.80 1.94 15.41
CA GLY A 321 6.37 0.53 15.30
C GLY A 321 7.50 -0.40 14.89
N GLU A 322 8.47 0.10 14.13
CA GLU A 322 9.76 -0.53 13.83
C GLU A 322 10.88 0.46 14.21
N PRO A 323 11.42 0.40 15.44
CA PRO A 323 12.36 1.41 15.95
C PRO A 323 13.64 1.60 15.14
N GLU A 324 14.09 0.57 14.43
CA GLU A 324 15.33 0.59 13.66
C GLU A 324 15.18 1.13 12.23
N VAL A 325 13.94 1.33 11.75
CA VAL A 325 13.73 1.82 10.39
C VAL A 325 13.74 3.34 10.33
N PHE A 326 13.91 3.84 9.12
CA PHE A 326 14.10 5.25 8.80
C PHE A 326 12.83 6.08 9.01
N CYS A 327 13.02 7.25 9.63
CA CYS A 327 12.10 8.37 9.65
C CYS A 327 12.86 9.63 9.30
N GLY A 328 12.53 10.27 8.18
CA GLY A 328 13.17 11.52 7.76
C GLY A 328 12.15 12.47 7.18
N ILE A 329 12.20 13.73 7.60
CA ILE A 329 11.23 14.74 7.21
C ILE A 329 11.95 16.06 6.92
N ASP A 330 11.51 16.75 5.88
CA ASP A 330 11.87 18.11 5.59
C ASP A 330 10.78 19.03 6.16
N GLY A 331 11.08 19.63 7.31
CA GLY A 331 10.18 20.55 8.00
C GLY A 331 10.24 21.99 7.49
N THR A 332 11.09 22.29 6.48
CA THR A 332 11.26 23.65 5.95
C THR A 332 10.01 24.18 5.27
N GLU A 333 10.00 25.47 4.95
CA GLU A 333 8.90 26.12 4.25
C GLU A 333 8.56 25.40 2.94
N GLY A 334 7.29 25.27 2.65
CA GLY A 334 6.76 24.63 1.46
C GLY A 334 6.02 23.34 1.74
N GLU A 335 5.76 22.58 0.69
CA GLU A 335 5.05 21.30 0.75
C GLU A 335 6.02 20.14 0.54
N ARG A 336 5.91 19.12 1.38
CA ARG A 336 6.59 17.83 1.22
C ARG A 336 5.59 16.71 1.30
N LEU A 337 5.77 15.71 0.47
CA LEU A 337 4.89 14.53 0.38
C LEU A 337 5.60 13.30 0.93
N ALA A 338 4.82 12.38 1.49
CA ALA A 338 5.31 11.16 2.08
C ALA A 338 5.46 10.03 1.06
N VAL A 339 6.55 9.28 1.20
CA VAL A 339 6.71 7.94 0.63
C VAL A 339 7.05 6.94 1.74
N ARG A 340 6.65 5.70 1.54
CA ARG A 340 6.68 4.65 2.57
C ARG A 340 7.46 3.42 2.11
N GLY A 341 7.80 2.53 3.04
CA GLY A 341 8.29 1.17 2.75
C GLY A 341 9.79 1.05 2.49
N GLY A 342 10.42 2.07 1.92
CA GLY A 342 11.82 2.00 1.52
C GLY A 342 12.05 1.47 0.11
N TYR A 343 13.33 1.29 -0.27
CA TYR A 343 13.71 0.76 -1.58
C TYR A 343 14.82 -0.30 -1.46
N TRP A 344 15.22 -0.89 -2.56
CA TRP A 344 16.15 -2.02 -2.65
C TRP A 344 17.54 -1.83 -2.03
N GLY A 345 17.97 -0.63 -1.70
CA GLY A 345 19.37 -0.32 -1.31
C GLY A 345 19.53 0.24 0.11
N GLY A 346 18.56 0.10 0.99
CA GLY A 346 18.59 0.74 2.31
C GLY A 346 18.90 -0.15 3.49
N SER A 347 19.10 -1.44 3.27
CA SER A 347 19.43 -2.41 4.31
C SER A 347 18.41 -2.38 5.47
N SER A 348 18.86 -2.40 6.70
CA SER A 348 18.01 -2.36 7.92
C SER A 348 17.27 -1.05 8.16
N ASN A 349 17.48 -0.04 7.31
CA ASN A 349 16.74 1.22 7.44
C ASN A 349 15.31 1.16 6.93
N TYR A 350 14.90 0.08 6.24
CA TYR A 350 13.61 0.02 5.58
C TYR A 350 12.71 -1.07 6.13
N GLY A 351 11.42 -0.75 6.20
CA GLY A 351 10.35 -1.56 6.73
C GLY A 351 9.02 -0.86 6.50
N VAL A 352 7.91 -1.48 6.88
CA VAL A 352 6.57 -0.93 6.64
C VAL A 352 6.33 0.39 7.40
N PHE A 353 7.01 0.63 8.52
CA PHE A 353 6.98 1.91 9.24
C PHE A 353 7.93 2.96 8.69
N CYS A 354 8.74 2.65 7.67
CA CYS A 354 9.60 3.64 7.04
C CYS A 354 8.78 4.84 6.55
N LEU A 355 9.24 6.05 6.90
CA LEU A 355 8.62 7.32 6.50
C LEU A 355 9.69 8.24 5.91
N ASN A 356 9.49 8.67 4.68
CA ASN A 356 10.26 9.75 4.08
C ASN A 356 9.30 10.86 3.64
N GLY A 357 9.29 11.96 4.40
CA GLY A 357 8.50 13.16 4.20
C GLY A 357 9.32 14.33 3.65
N SER A 358 10.18 14.09 2.67
CA SER A 358 11.05 15.13 2.10
C SER A 358 10.80 15.43 0.63
N ASN A 359 9.84 14.77 -0.01
CA ASN A 359 9.67 14.81 -1.45
C ASN A 359 8.78 15.98 -1.89
N PRO A 360 9.25 16.91 -2.74
CA PRO A 360 8.37 17.89 -3.36
C PRO A 360 7.36 17.22 -4.31
N ARG A 361 6.21 17.85 -4.55
CA ARG A 361 5.10 17.28 -5.35
C ARG A 361 5.50 16.81 -6.75
N ALA A 362 6.39 17.53 -7.41
CA ALA A 362 6.87 17.17 -8.75
C ALA A 362 8.00 16.12 -8.76
N TYR A 363 8.33 15.55 -7.59
CA TYR A 363 9.43 14.60 -7.50
C TYR A 363 9.08 13.26 -8.13
N THR A 364 9.98 12.75 -8.94
CA THR A 364 9.93 11.42 -9.55
C THR A 364 11.28 10.75 -9.39
N TYR A 365 11.30 9.45 -9.16
CA TYR A 365 12.54 8.70 -9.11
C TYR A 365 12.32 7.24 -9.49
N THR A 366 13.41 6.59 -9.95
CA THR A 366 13.37 5.19 -10.38
C THR A 366 13.01 4.21 -9.26
N SER A 367 13.18 4.59 -8.01
CA SER A 367 12.87 3.81 -6.82
C SER A 367 11.60 4.29 -6.10
N ILE A 368 10.74 5.09 -6.74
CA ILE A 368 9.44 5.47 -6.18
C ILE A 368 8.34 5.02 -7.12
N GLY A 369 7.49 4.13 -6.60
CA GLY A 369 6.30 3.60 -7.23
C GLY A 369 5.06 3.88 -6.40
N PHE A 370 4.04 3.05 -6.57
CA PHE A 370 2.76 3.20 -5.89
C PHE A 370 1.92 1.93 -6.03
N ARG A 371 0.84 1.86 -5.24
CA ARG A 371 -0.24 0.88 -5.45
C ARG A 371 -1.60 1.54 -5.44
N SER A 372 -2.55 0.93 -6.14
CA SER A 372 -3.96 1.34 -6.12
C SER A 372 -4.70 0.65 -4.97
N ALA A 373 -5.77 1.28 -4.54
CA ALA A 373 -6.79 0.70 -3.68
C ALA A 373 -8.18 0.90 -4.32
N TYR A 374 -9.18 0.29 -3.72
CA TYR A 374 -10.54 0.31 -4.24
C TYR A 374 -11.56 0.21 -3.09
N PHE A 375 -12.65 0.96 -3.21
CA PHE A 375 -13.85 0.75 -2.41
C PHE A 375 -15.08 0.74 -3.31
N LYS A 376 -16.07 -0.03 -2.94
CA LYS A 376 -17.33 -0.06 -3.71
C LYS A 376 -18.24 1.04 -3.21
N ARG A 377 -18.40 2.13 -3.99
CA ARG A 377 -19.32 3.21 -3.61
C ARG A 377 -20.71 2.68 -3.31
N LYS A 378 -21.30 3.18 -2.24
CA LYS A 378 -22.72 2.95 -1.96
C LYS A 378 -23.50 3.69 -3.03
N THR A 379 -24.36 2.97 -3.75
CA THR A 379 -25.28 3.61 -4.67
C THR A 379 -26.42 4.23 -3.85
N ASP A 380 -26.77 5.48 -4.14
CA ASP A 380 -27.99 6.08 -3.60
C ASP A 380 -29.18 5.20 -4.03
N ASN A 381 -29.88 4.62 -3.03
CA ASN A 381 -31.10 3.85 -3.25
C ASN A 381 -32.29 4.77 -3.45
#